data_7e5e64e4f2a3ea4dd08dc115f73b4a25
#
_entry.id   7e5e64e4f2a3ea4dd08dc115f73b4a25
#
_cell.length_a   1.000
_cell.length_b   1.000
_cell.length_c   1.000
_cell.angle_alpha   90.00
_cell.angle_beta   90.00
_cell.angle_gamma   90.00
#
_symmetry.space_group_name_H-M   'P 1'
#
loop_
_entity.id
_entity.type
_entity.pdbx_description
1 polymer ?
#
loop_
_entity_poly.entity_id
_entity_poly.type
_entity_poly.pdbx_seq_one_letter_code
_entity_poly.pdbx_strand_id
1 'polypeptide(L)'
;MLRGALGGVAVSLGLPFLDSFLNGNGTALASGAPLPLRFGTWFWGLGHTPGRGVRAGEPGRYQFIDQCLALEPYRHDYINYFSAFNVPLDGNASAVHYTGWVGQRTGSVPVGFGGLPAPTLDTIVADAIGGRTRFKSLEVTCTGNPAHSYSYRSAGNHN
;
A
#
# COMPACT_ATOMS: atom_id res chain seq x y z
N MET A 1 -5.32 -0.25 -26.22
CA MET A 1 -6.77 -0.40 -26.10
C MET A 1 -7.25 -1.18 -27.32
N LEU A 2 -7.81 -2.35 -27.13
CA LEU A 2 -8.45 -3.14 -28.21
C LEU A 2 -9.92 -2.75 -28.28
N ARG A 3 -10.39 -2.50 -29.49
CA ARG A 3 -11.80 -2.22 -29.77
C ARG A 3 -12.33 -3.28 -30.70
N GLY A 4 -13.47 -3.84 -30.38
CA GLY A 4 -14.19 -4.81 -31.22
C GLY A 4 -15.68 -4.59 -31.13
N ALA A 5 -16.40 -5.09 -32.10
CA ALA A 5 -17.86 -5.16 -32.07
C ALA A 5 -18.28 -6.62 -32.08
N LEU A 6 -19.07 -7.02 -31.10
CA LEU A 6 -19.67 -8.35 -31.02
C LEU A 6 -21.18 -8.19 -30.81
N GLY A 7 -22.00 -8.73 -31.71
CA GLY A 7 -23.46 -8.67 -31.59
C GLY A 7 -24.06 -7.26 -31.57
N GLY A 8 -23.41 -6.29 -32.22
CA GLY A 8 -23.89 -4.88 -32.29
C GLY A 8 -23.50 -4.03 -31.07
N VAL A 9 -22.74 -4.55 -30.12
CA VAL A 9 -22.24 -3.81 -28.96
C VAL A 9 -20.75 -3.53 -29.13
N ALA A 10 -20.35 -2.26 -28.99
CA ALA A 10 -18.94 -1.89 -28.99
C ALA A 10 -18.28 -2.28 -27.68
N VAL A 11 -17.26 -3.15 -27.73
CA VAL A 11 -16.49 -3.58 -26.57
C VAL A 11 -15.13 -2.92 -26.63
N SER A 12 -14.74 -2.24 -25.56
CA SER A 12 -13.39 -1.68 -25.37
C SER A 12 -12.72 -2.42 -24.21
N LEU A 13 -11.62 -3.10 -24.51
CA LEU A 13 -10.77 -3.72 -23.50
C LEU A 13 -9.53 -2.83 -23.29
N GLY A 14 -9.36 -2.35 -22.07
CA GLY A 14 -8.11 -1.73 -21.64
C GLY A 14 -7.07 -2.82 -21.38
N LEU A 15 -6.02 -2.88 -22.21
CA LEU A 15 -4.88 -3.75 -21.92
C LEU A 15 -4.04 -3.11 -20.81
N PRO A 16 -3.41 -3.92 -19.94
CA PRO A 16 -2.35 -3.42 -19.08
C PRO A 16 -1.26 -2.75 -19.92
N PHE A 17 -0.52 -1.82 -19.33
CA PHE A 17 0.60 -1.20 -20.01
C PHE A 17 1.61 -2.29 -20.40
N LEU A 18 1.69 -2.53 -21.69
CA LEU A 18 2.70 -3.39 -22.25
C LEU A 18 4.00 -2.59 -22.39
N ASP A 19 5.14 -3.24 -22.30
CA ASP A 19 6.46 -2.60 -22.45
C ASP A 19 6.57 -1.82 -23.76
N SER A 20 5.84 -2.23 -24.81
CA SER A 20 5.75 -1.52 -26.10
C SER A 20 5.13 -0.11 -26.00
N PHE A 21 4.44 0.21 -24.91
CA PHE A 21 3.90 1.56 -24.66
C PHE A 21 4.82 2.42 -23.79
N LEU A 22 5.94 1.88 -23.37
CA LEU A 22 6.93 2.57 -22.56
C LEU A 22 8.10 3.04 -23.43
N ASN A 23 8.82 4.05 -22.94
CA ASN A 23 10.11 4.40 -23.49
C ASN A 23 11.14 3.27 -23.25
N GLY A 24 12.30 3.31 -23.93
CA GLY A 24 13.31 2.27 -23.82
C GLY A 24 13.83 1.99 -22.39
N ASN A 25 13.62 2.90 -21.46
CA ASN A 25 14.03 2.77 -20.06
C ASN A 25 12.87 2.41 -19.11
N GLY A 26 11.63 2.28 -19.63
CA GLY A 26 10.44 2.02 -18.82
C GLY A 26 10.04 3.15 -17.85
N THR A 27 10.59 4.34 -18.00
CA THR A 27 10.39 5.47 -17.07
C THR A 27 9.30 6.45 -17.51
N ALA A 28 8.85 6.35 -18.77
CA ALA A 28 7.79 7.16 -19.34
C ALA A 28 7.03 6.36 -20.40
N LEU A 29 5.88 6.88 -20.83
CA LEU A 29 5.19 6.34 -22.00
C LEU A 29 6.04 6.56 -23.26
N ALA A 30 5.86 5.75 -24.30
CA ALA A 30 6.53 5.90 -25.60
C ALA A 30 6.27 7.28 -26.25
N SER A 31 5.17 7.95 -25.88
CA SER A 31 4.85 9.33 -26.25
C SER A 31 5.67 10.39 -25.54
N GLY A 32 6.52 10.00 -24.58
CA GLY A 32 7.25 10.92 -23.68
C GLY A 32 6.43 11.42 -22.50
N ALA A 33 5.14 11.10 -22.41
CA ALA A 33 4.33 11.48 -21.26
C ALA A 33 4.76 10.72 -20.00
N PRO A 34 4.73 11.35 -18.82
CA PRO A 34 5.07 10.68 -17.57
C PRO A 34 4.11 9.52 -17.29
N LEU A 35 4.62 8.48 -16.64
CA LEU A 35 3.78 7.39 -16.13
C LEU A 35 2.80 7.93 -15.11
N PRO A 36 1.57 7.40 -15.06
CA PRO A 36 0.63 7.75 -14.00
C PRO A 36 1.24 7.46 -12.64
N LEU A 37 1.09 8.41 -11.72
CA LEU A 37 1.49 8.21 -10.33
C LEU A 37 0.69 7.04 -9.74
N ARG A 38 1.41 6.14 -9.10
CA ARG A 38 0.83 4.98 -8.39
C ARG A 38 1.32 4.99 -6.97
N PHE A 39 0.41 4.70 -6.07
CA PHE A 39 0.70 4.54 -4.65
C PHE A 39 0.16 3.18 -4.21
N GLY A 40 0.88 2.50 -3.35
CA GLY A 40 0.43 1.23 -2.80
C GLY A 40 0.90 1.10 -1.36
N THR A 41 0.11 0.39 -0.56
CA THR A 41 0.49 -0.04 0.78
C THR A 41 0.51 -1.55 0.81
N TRP A 42 1.55 -2.10 1.39
CA TRP A 42 1.66 -3.52 1.67
C TRP A 42 1.70 -3.70 3.17
N PHE A 43 0.64 -4.24 3.72
CA PHE A 43 0.52 -4.46 5.15
C PHE A 43 0.52 -5.96 5.47
N TRP A 44 1.26 -6.31 6.50
CA TRP A 44 1.15 -7.62 7.15
C TRP A 44 1.14 -7.42 8.67
N GLY A 45 0.35 -8.23 9.35
CA GLY A 45 0.31 -8.25 10.81
C GLY A 45 1.57 -8.85 11.42
N LEU A 46 1.72 -8.71 12.74
CA LEU A 46 2.79 -9.30 13.54
C LEU A 46 4.21 -8.76 13.27
N GLY A 47 4.39 -7.87 12.27
CA GLY A 47 5.69 -7.31 11.94
C GLY A 47 6.73 -8.37 11.57
N HIS A 48 7.97 -8.14 11.93
CA HIS A 48 9.07 -9.09 11.82
C HIS A 48 9.65 -9.40 13.20
N THR A 49 10.24 -10.56 13.35
CA THR A 49 10.92 -10.94 14.60
C THR A 49 12.06 -9.96 14.89
N PRO A 50 12.13 -9.38 16.09
CA PRO A 50 13.22 -8.48 16.46
C PRO A 50 14.59 -9.10 16.18
N GLY A 51 15.47 -8.34 15.54
CA GLY A 51 16.81 -8.78 15.15
C GLY A 51 16.89 -9.72 13.96
N ARG A 52 15.77 -10.05 13.30
CA ARG A 52 15.71 -11.00 12.17
C ARG A 52 15.31 -10.37 10.84
N GLY A 53 14.96 -9.13 10.81
CA GLY A 53 14.59 -8.44 9.59
C GLY A 53 15.55 -7.34 9.21
N VAL A 54 15.88 -6.48 10.17
CA VAL A 54 16.78 -5.35 9.97
C VAL A 54 17.82 -5.32 11.07
N ARG A 55 19.08 -5.22 10.70
CA ARG A 55 20.17 -4.89 11.61
C ARG A 55 20.39 -3.40 11.54
N ALA A 56 20.02 -2.68 12.60
CA ALA A 56 20.30 -1.27 12.73
C ALA A 56 21.79 -1.05 13.08
N GLY A 57 22.35 0.01 12.55
CA GLY A 57 23.66 0.56 12.89
C GLY A 57 23.53 2.02 13.28
N GLU A 58 24.53 2.81 13.03
CA GLU A 58 24.47 4.27 13.13
C GLU A 58 23.37 4.85 12.23
N PRO A 59 22.84 6.06 12.51
CA PRO A 59 21.84 6.70 11.68
C PRO A 59 22.21 6.66 10.19
N GLY A 60 21.29 6.20 9.37
CA GLY A 60 21.51 5.99 7.94
C GLY A 60 22.27 4.71 7.57
N ARG A 61 22.71 3.94 8.56
CA ARG A 61 23.38 2.66 8.34
C ARG A 61 22.54 1.52 8.86
N TYR A 62 21.94 0.75 7.97
CA TYR A 62 21.18 -0.45 8.28
C TYR A 62 21.40 -1.50 7.20
N GLN A 63 21.09 -2.74 7.52
CA GLN A 63 21.14 -3.87 6.59
C GLN A 63 19.85 -4.67 6.71
N PHE A 64 19.34 -5.10 5.59
CA PHE A 64 18.31 -6.13 5.56
C PHE A 64 18.94 -7.49 5.71
N ILE A 65 18.44 -8.28 6.64
CA ILE A 65 18.95 -9.61 6.98
C ILE A 65 17.80 -10.61 7.06
N ASP A 66 18.11 -11.88 7.03
CA ASP A 66 17.18 -12.99 7.25
C ASP A 66 15.85 -12.79 6.50
N GLN A 67 14.78 -12.46 7.23
CA GLN A 67 13.41 -12.31 6.68
C GLN A 67 13.28 -11.21 5.62
N CYS A 68 14.10 -10.17 5.72
CA CYS A 68 14.09 -9.04 4.81
C CYS A 68 15.25 -9.05 3.79
N LEU A 69 16.06 -10.10 3.76
CA LEU A 69 17.25 -10.16 2.91
C LEU A 69 16.96 -9.89 1.42
N ALA A 70 15.80 -10.28 0.94
CA ALA A 70 15.39 -10.02 -0.45
C ALA A 70 15.29 -8.51 -0.79
N LEU A 71 15.21 -7.65 0.21
CA LEU A 71 15.17 -6.19 0.03
C LEU A 71 16.56 -5.55 -0.02
N GLU A 72 17.61 -6.27 0.38
CA GLU A 72 18.96 -5.72 0.47
C GLU A 72 19.50 -5.12 -0.84
N PRO A 73 19.26 -5.70 -2.02
CA PRO A 73 19.71 -5.10 -3.30
C PRO A 73 19.09 -3.73 -3.59
N TYR A 74 17.94 -3.42 -2.99
CA TYR A 74 17.19 -2.19 -3.24
C TYR A 74 17.40 -1.12 -2.17
N ARG A 75 18.18 -1.44 -1.14
CA ARG A 75 18.32 -0.66 0.08
C ARG A 75 18.75 0.79 -0.15
N HIS A 76 19.70 1.02 -1.04
CA HIS A 76 20.28 2.34 -1.23
C HIS A 76 19.44 3.26 -2.11
N ASP A 77 18.81 2.71 -3.14
CA ASP A 77 18.21 3.52 -4.20
C ASP A 77 16.69 3.65 -4.06
N TYR A 78 16.05 2.69 -3.39
CA TYR A 78 14.59 2.57 -3.43
C TYR A 78 13.91 2.47 -2.08
N ILE A 79 14.66 2.25 -0.97
CA ILE A 79 14.05 1.99 0.33
C ILE A 79 14.51 2.98 1.37
N ASN A 80 13.54 3.62 2.03
CA ASN A 80 13.74 4.35 3.27
C ASN A 80 13.22 3.50 4.42
N TYR A 81 14.09 3.15 5.34
CA TYR A 81 13.72 2.42 6.55
C TYR A 81 13.53 3.38 7.72
N PHE A 82 12.34 3.38 8.29
CA PHE A 82 11.99 4.17 9.46
C PHE A 82 11.89 3.27 10.69
N SER A 83 12.58 3.64 11.75
CA SER A 83 12.55 2.95 13.03
C SER A 83 12.38 3.95 14.18
N ALA A 84 12.13 3.42 15.37
CA ALA A 84 11.95 4.21 16.58
C ALA A 84 10.72 5.16 16.57
N PHE A 85 9.78 4.93 15.67
CA PHE A 85 8.48 5.59 15.72
C PHE A 85 7.49 4.74 16.53
N ASN A 86 6.77 5.41 17.41
CA ASN A 86 5.69 4.79 18.16
C ASN A 86 4.37 4.91 17.39
N VAL A 87 3.65 3.82 17.31
CA VAL A 87 2.28 3.84 16.78
C VAL A 87 1.34 4.32 17.87
N PRO A 88 0.42 5.26 17.60
CA PRO A 88 -0.59 5.67 18.57
C PRO A 88 -1.46 4.47 18.98
N LEU A 89 -1.56 4.23 20.26
CA LEU A 89 -2.33 3.14 20.85
C LEU A 89 -3.33 3.67 21.88
N ASP A 90 -4.35 2.86 22.16
CA ASP A 90 -5.41 3.17 23.13
C ASP A 90 -5.01 2.94 24.60
N GLY A 91 -3.75 2.55 24.84
CA GLY A 91 -3.26 2.21 26.17
C GLY A 91 -3.66 0.82 26.66
N ASN A 92 -4.47 0.08 25.92
CA ASN A 92 -4.88 -1.27 26.27
C ASN A 92 -3.87 -2.30 25.74
N ALA A 93 -2.96 -2.73 26.60
CA ALA A 93 -1.89 -3.67 26.24
C ALA A 93 -2.40 -5.01 25.69
N SER A 94 -3.57 -5.47 26.13
CA SER A 94 -4.14 -6.75 25.64
C SER A 94 -4.75 -6.63 24.25
N ALA A 95 -5.13 -5.42 23.83
CA ALA A 95 -5.77 -5.16 22.56
C ALA A 95 -4.78 -4.69 21.48
N VAL A 96 -3.53 -4.38 21.81
CA VAL A 96 -2.52 -3.84 20.87
C VAL A 96 -2.34 -4.71 19.64
N HIS A 97 -2.50 -6.00 19.77
CA HIS A 97 -2.44 -6.97 18.67
C HIS A 97 -3.51 -6.70 17.59
N TYR A 98 -4.67 -6.18 17.98
CA TYR A 98 -5.78 -5.87 17.07
C TYR A 98 -5.88 -4.40 16.72
N THR A 99 -5.29 -3.51 17.51
CA THR A 99 -5.45 -2.06 17.37
C THR A 99 -4.24 -1.36 16.79
N GLY A 100 -3.06 -1.98 16.86
CA GLY A 100 -1.82 -1.39 16.37
C GLY A 100 -1.84 -1.04 14.88
N TRP A 101 -2.51 -1.84 14.05
CA TRP A 101 -2.66 -1.55 12.63
C TRP A 101 -3.49 -0.29 12.36
N VAL A 102 -4.48 0.00 13.23
CA VAL A 102 -5.29 1.22 13.12
C VAL A 102 -4.40 2.45 13.26
N GLY A 103 -3.60 2.51 14.32
CA GLY A 103 -2.67 3.61 14.53
C GLY A 103 -1.66 3.74 13.39
N GLN A 104 -1.13 2.63 12.91
CA GLN A 104 -0.16 2.60 11.81
C GLN A 104 -0.76 3.09 10.48
N ARG A 105 -2.02 2.76 10.21
CA ARG A 105 -2.68 3.07 8.94
C ARG A 105 -3.38 4.42 8.91
N THR A 106 -3.80 4.92 10.07
CA THR A 106 -4.56 6.17 10.18
C THR A 106 -3.78 7.30 10.85
N GLY A 107 -2.70 6.99 11.56
CA GLY A 107 -1.98 7.96 12.40
C GLY A 107 -2.77 8.40 13.65
N SER A 108 -3.85 7.71 13.98
CA SER A 108 -4.77 8.08 15.07
C SER A 108 -4.89 6.96 16.11
N VAL A 109 -5.22 7.33 17.33
CA VAL A 109 -5.50 6.36 18.40
C VAL A 109 -6.76 5.57 18.07
N PRO A 110 -6.73 4.22 18.14
CA PRO A 110 -7.91 3.40 17.93
C PRO A 110 -9.06 3.77 18.87
N VAL A 111 -10.29 3.63 18.42
CA VAL A 111 -11.49 3.80 19.25
C VAL A 111 -12.06 2.42 19.59
N GLY A 112 -12.03 2.07 20.86
CA GLY A 112 -12.45 0.76 21.32
C GLY A 112 -11.61 -0.37 20.71
N PHE A 113 -12.18 -1.54 20.54
CA PHE A 113 -11.50 -2.73 20.05
C PHE A 113 -11.35 -2.71 18.52
N GLY A 114 -10.38 -1.93 18.02
CA GLY A 114 -10.10 -1.83 16.58
C GLY A 114 -10.96 -0.83 15.81
N GLY A 115 -11.69 0.04 16.50
CA GLY A 115 -12.46 1.11 15.84
C GLY A 115 -11.54 2.10 15.13
N LEU A 116 -11.98 2.54 13.94
CA LEU A 116 -11.23 3.46 13.08
C LEU A 116 -11.75 4.88 13.28
N PRO A 117 -10.93 5.77 13.85
CA PRO A 117 -11.31 7.16 14.08
C PRO A 117 -11.14 8.04 12.82
N ALA A 118 -10.37 7.57 11.84
CA ALA A 118 -9.98 8.35 10.67
C ALA A 118 -9.85 7.45 9.42
N PRO A 119 -9.89 8.01 8.22
CA PRO A 119 -9.59 7.27 7.00
C PRO A 119 -8.15 6.76 7.01
N THR A 120 -7.91 5.65 6.34
CA THR A 120 -6.57 5.11 6.16
C THR A 120 -5.80 5.86 5.08
N LEU A 121 -4.47 5.89 5.19
CA LEU A 121 -3.60 6.64 4.29
C LEU A 121 -3.83 6.33 2.81
N ASP A 122 -4.04 5.07 2.48
CA ASP A 122 -4.28 4.64 1.10
C ASP A 122 -5.55 5.24 0.50
N THR A 123 -6.63 5.38 1.29
CA THR A 123 -7.87 6.01 0.81
C THR A 123 -7.71 7.51 0.62
N ILE A 124 -6.95 8.18 1.50
CA ILE A 124 -6.61 9.60 1.35
C ILE A 124 -5.84 9.82 0.05
N VAL A 125 -4.83 8.99 -0.20
CA VAL A 125 -4.03 9.08 -1.43
C VAL A 125 -4.86 8.73 -2.66
N ALA A 126 -5.69 7.68 -2.59
CA ALA A 126 -6.58 7.30 -3.69
C ALA A 126 -7.54 8.44 -4.09
N ASP A 127 -8.05 9.19 -3.12
CA ASP A 127 -8.89 10.35 -3.42
C ASP A 127 -8.11 11.50 -4.07
N ALA A 128 -6.85 11.68 -3.72
CA ALA A 128 -6.01 12.72 -4.29
C ALA A 128 -5.56 12.43 -5.74
N ILE A 129 -5.19 11.18 -6.04
CA ILE A 129 -4.57 10.84 -7.34
C ILE A 129 -5.45 9.96 -8.24
N GLY A 130 -6.49 9.32 -7.70
CA GLY A 130 -7.32 8.32 -8.41
C GLY A 130 -8.39 8.91 -9.35
N GLY A 131 -8.50 10.23 -9.47
CA GLY A 131 -9.57 10.88 -10.24
C GLY A 131 -9.54 10.63 -11.76
N ARG A 132 -8.42 10.14 -12.30
CA ARG A 132 -8.24 9.86 -13.74
C ARG A 132 -8.44 8.38 -14.09
N THR A 133 -8.69 7.54 -13.12
CA THR A 133 -8.80 6.09 -13.31
C THR A 133 -10.24 5.64 -13.12
N ARG A 134 -10.61 4.54 -13.77
CA ARG A 134 -11.95 3.95 -13.63
C ARG A 134 -12.24 3.53 -12.19
N PHE A 135 -11.24 3.01 -11.52
CA PHE A 135 -11.29 2.67 -10.09
C PHE A 135 -10.22 3.50 -9.39
N LYS A 136 -10.58 4.17 -8.30
CA LYS A 136 -9.65 5.00 -7.52
C LYS A 136 -8.61 4.17 -6.80
N SER A 137 -9.00 2.99 -6.34
CA SER A 137 -8.16 2.04 -5.61
C SER A 137 -8.43 0.60 -6.03
N LEU A 138 -7.49 -0.27 -5.74
CA LEU A 138 -7.62 -1.71 -5.86
C LEU A 138 -7.13 -2.32 -4.55
N GLU A 139 -8.03 -2.99 -3.84
CA GLU A 139 -7.70 -3.68 -2.60
C GLU A 139 -7.63 -5.18 -2.85
N VAL A 140 -6.53 -5.78 -2.40
CA VAL A 140 -6.28 -7.20 -2.57
C VAL A 140 -6.09 -7.84 -1.21
N THR A 141 -6.81 -8.89 -0.94
CA THR A 141 -6.68 -9.71 0.27
C THR A 141 -6.61 -11.18 -0.07
N CYS A 142 -5.84 -11.92 0.69
CA CYS A 142 -5.76 -13.37 0.54
C CYS A 142 -6.94 -14.11 1.20
N THR A 143 -7.72 -13.44 2.03
CA THR A 143 -8.83 -14.06 2.77
C THR A 143 -10.13 -14.10 1.98
N GLY A 144 -10.27 -13.23 0.96
CA GLY A 144 -11.50 -13.10 0.18
C GLY A 144 -12.69 -12.53 0.98
N ASN A 145 -12.50 -12.15 2.24
CA ASN A 145 -13.55 -11.59 3.08
C ASN A 145 -13.39 -10.07 3.17
N PRO A 146 -14.33 -9.26 2.67
CA PRO A 146 -14.25 -7.80 2.72
C PRO A 146 -14.20 -7.25 4.15
N ALA A 147 -14.72 -7.96 5.14
CA ALA A 147 -14.60 -7.56 6.54
C ALA A 147 -13.15 -7.60 7.07
N HIS A 148 -12.23 -8.21 6.33
CA HIS A 148 -10.80 -8.23 6.64
C HIS A 148 -10.02 -7.16 5.86
N SER A 149 -10.68 -6.21 5.25
CA SER A 149 -10.01 -5.06 4.63
C SER A 149 -9.30 -4.24 5.69
N TYR A 150 -8.12 -3.74 5.34
CA TYR A 150 -7.38 -2.75 6.11
C TYR A 150 -7.44 -1.36 5.48
N SER A 151 -8.42 -1.14 4.62
CA SER A 151 -8.63 0.09 3.86
C SER A 151 -10.02 0.65 4.17
N TYR A 152 -10.07 1.85 4.72
CA TYR A 152 -11.29 2.44 5.23
C TYR A 152 -11.37 3.93 4.92
N ARG A 153 -12.55 4.40 4.51
CA ARG A 153 -12.84 5.83 4.32
C ARG A 153 -13.30 6.53 5.58
N SER A 154 -13.97 5.81 6.46
CA SER A 154 -14.47 6.31 7.75
C SER A 154 -14.81 5.13 8.65
N ALA A 155 -15.14 5.42 9.90
CA ALA A 155 -15.56 4.39 10.85
C ALA A 155 -16.69 3.52 10.28
N GLY A 156 -16.46 2.22 10.24
CA GLY A 156 -17.42 1.24 9.73
C GLY A 156 -17.63 1.22 8.20
N ASN A 157 -16.91 2.05 7.45
CA ASN A 157 -17.02 2.10 5.99
C ASN A 157 -15.76 1.54 5.32
N HIS A 158 -15.80 0.27 5.00
CA HIS A 158 -14.80 -0.39 4.19
C HIS A 158 -14.78 0.19 2.77
N ASN A 159 -13.64 0.18 2.16
CA ASN A 159 -13.50 0.51 0.75
C ASN A 159 -13.82 -0.71 -0.08
#